data_f46b82ab9a821f46a7bd1f7039d0e458
#
_entry.id   f46b82ab9a821f46a7bd1f7039d0e458
#
_cell.length_a   1.000
_cell.length_b   1.000
_cell.length_c   1.000
_cell.angle_alpha   90.00
_cell.angle_beta   90.00
_cell.angle_gamma   90.00
#
_symmetry.space_group_name_H-M   'P 1'
#
loop_
_entity.id
_entity.type
_entity.pdbx_description
1 polymer ?
#
loop_
_entity_poly.entity_id
_entity_poly.type
_entity_poly.pdbx_seq_one_letter_code
_entity_poly.pdbx_strand_id
1 'polypeptide(L)'
;KIYQEEKGKVVFESYLEGEEFSLMTFVNGDYAVPFDCIAQDHKRAFDNDQGPNTGGMGAYCPVPHIDASVLEQTNKEIAQPIAKAMAQEGHDFFGLLYIGAILTKDGPKVIEFNARFGDPEAQVLLTRLESDLMQLIIDLENCQPIHFNWKDEAVVGVMLASKGYPGSYEKGHEISGFNLDSHYYVSGLKKEGQCF
;
A
#
# COMPACT_ATOMS: atom_id res chain seq x y z
N LYS A 1 11.76 -22.85 14.84
CA LYS A 1 12.75 -21.90 15.37
C LYS A 1 12.06 -20.64 15.87
N ILE A 2 11.25 -19.95 15.04
CA ILE A 2 10.47 -18.75 15.41
C ILE A 2 9.56 -19.02 16.63
N TYR A 3 8.82 -20.13 16.66
CA TYR A 3 7.93 -20.48 17.76
C TYR A 3 8.65 -20.64 19.11
N GLN A 4 9.91 -21.07 19.10
CA GLN A 4 10.71 -21.21 20.32
C GLN A 4 11.24 -19.87 20.84
N GLU A 5 11.43 -18.90 19.94
CA GLU A 5 11.96 -17.57 20.26
C GLU A 5 10.87 -16.60 20.72
N GLU A 6 9.68 -16.63 20.09
CA GLU A 6 8.63 -15.62 20.26
C GLU A 6 7.60 -15.93 21.36
N LYS A 7 7.51 -17.14 21.88
CA LYS A 7 6.55 -17.57 22.93
C LYS A 7 5.09 -17.09 22.72
N GLY A 8 4.69 -16.88 21.48
CA GLY A 8 3.42 -16.29 21.10
C GLY A 8 2.50 -17.25 20.33
N LYS A 9 1.32 -16.75 19.93
CA LYS A 9 0.46 -17.44 18.98
C LYS A 9 1.12 -17.39 17.60
N VAL A 10 1.11 -18.51 16.89
CA VAL A 10 1.67 -18.64 15.54
C VAL A 10 0.56 -18.97 14.58
N VAL A 11 0.53 -18.30 13.44
CA VAL A 11 -0.37 -18.58 12.33
C VAL A 11 0.41 -19.40 11.29
N PHE A 12 -0.21 -20.46 10.80
CA PHE A 12 0.32 -21.26 9.70
C PHE A 12 -0.50 -20.96 8.46
N GLU A 13 0.17 -20.50 7.42
CA GLU A 13 -0.44 -20.13 6.16
C GLU A 13 0.16 -20.93 5.01
N SER A 14 -0.57 -21.05 3.91
CA SER A 14 -0.04 -21.64 2.68
C SER A 14 1.05 -20.74 2.10
N TYR A 15 2.12 -21.33 1.63
CA TYR A 15 3.10 -20.57 0.84
C TYR A 15 2.49 -20.21 -0.51
N LEU A 16 2.47 -18.93 -0.83
CA LEU A 16 1.93 -18.39 -2.07
C LEU A 16 3.08 -18.01 -3.01
N GLU A 17 2.97 -18.36 -4.27
CA GLU A 17 3.91 -17.97 -5.33
C GLU A 17 3.18 -17.13 -6.36
N GLY A 18 3.75 -15.96 -6.69
CA GLY A 18 3.16 -15.05 -7.64
C GLY A 18 3.74 -13.66 -7.52
N GLU A 19 3.06 -12.71 -8.08
CA GLU A 19 3.44 -11.31 -8.08
C GLU A 19 2.59 -10.51 -7.10
N GLU A 20 3.25 -9.82 -6.17
CA GLU A 20 2.56 -9.00 -5.17
C GLU A 20 2.08 -7.69 -5.78
N PHE A 21 0.92 -7.23 -5.32
CA PHE A 21 0.39 -5.91 -5.63
C PHE A 21 -0.46 -5.36 -4.48
N SER A 22 -0.63 -4.04 -4.47
CA SER A 22 -1.36 -3.32 -3.43
C SER A 22 -2.60 -2.67 -4.02
N LEU A 23 -3.78 -3.07 -3.53
CA LEU A 23 -5.07 -2.50 -3.91
C LEU A 23 -5.64 -1.68 -2.75
N MET A 24 -5.78 -0.38 -2.95
CA MET A 24 -6.51 0.48 -2.02
C MET A 24 -8.01 0.37 -2.29
N THR A 25 -8.80 0.32 -1.24
CA THR A 25 -10.25 0.18 -1.33
C THR A 25 -10.92 1.09 -0.33
N PHE A 26 -11.81 1.96 -0.78
CA PHE A 26 -12.72 2.67 0.10
C PHE A 26 -13.84 1.74 0.57
N VAL A 27 -14.15 1.80 1.85
CA VAL A 27 -15.19 0.97 2.46
C VAL A 27 -16.11 1.84 3.32
N ASN A 28 -17.41 1.62 3.19
CA ASN A 28 -18.45 2.16 4.06
C ASN A 28 -19.46 1.04 4.38
N GLY A 29 -19.32 0.44 5.57
CA GLY A 29 -20.09 -0.73 5.95
C GLY A 29 -19.85 -1.92 5.01
N ASP A 30 -20.90 -2.38 4.33
CA ASP A 30 -20.83 -3.47 3.36
C ASP A 30 -20.53 -3.03 1.92
N TYR A 31 -20.37 -1.72 1.68
CA TYR A 31 -20.05 -1.14 0.39
C TYR A 31 -18.54 -0.93 0.26
N ALA A 32 -17.95 -1.50 -0.78
CA ALA A 32 -16.53 -1.37 -1.07
C ALA A 32 -16.29 -0.83 -2.49
N VAL A 33 -15.43 0.17 -2.62
CA VAL A 33 -15.04 0.79 -3.89
C VAL A 33 -13.52 0.72 -4.01
N PRO A 34 -12.98 -0.28 -4.71
CA PRO A 34 -11.55 -0.34 -4.93
C PRO A 34 -11.10 0.79 -5.87
N PHE A 35 -9.88 1.24 -5.69
CA PHE A 35 -9.22 2.09 -6.67
C PHE A 35 -9.05 1.30 -7.96
N ASP A 36 -9.31 1.93 -9.08
CA ASP A 36 -9.11 1.35 -10.42
C ASP A 36 -7.65 1.46 -10.90
N CYS A 37 -6.76 1.83 -9.99
CA CYS A 37 -5.31 1.88 -10.16
C CYS A 37 -4.63 1.22 -8.97
N ILE A 38 -3.70 0.34 -9.24
CA ILE A 38 -2.88 -0.34 -8.23
C ILE A 38 -1.47 0.20 -8.20
N ALA A 39 -0.80 -0.01 -7.06
CA ALA A 39 0.63 0.18 -6.91
C ALA A 39 1.32 -1.16 -6.63
N GLN A 40 2.62 -1.21 -6.91
CA GLN A 40 3.47 -2.31 -6.50
C GLN A 40 4.58 -1.77 -5.61
N ASP A 41 4.70 -2.36 -4.42
CA ASP A 41 5.73 -2.07 -3.44
C ASP A 41 6.87 -3.08 -3.56
N HIS A 42 8.09 -2.63 -3.30
CA HIS A 42 9.29 -3.46 -3.24
C HIS A 42 9.81 -3.53 -1.81
N LYS A 43 9.49 -4.63 -1.13
CA LYS A 43 9.76 -4.80 0.31
C LYS A 43 11.16 -5.29 0.64
N ARG A 44 11.89 -5.89 -0.32
CA ARG A 44 13.22 -6.43 -0.06
C ARG A 44 14.28 -5.34 -0.05
N ALA A 45 15.21 -5.43 0.91
CA ALA A 45 16.23 -4.42 1.15
C ALA A 45 17.30 -4.33 0.07
N PHE A 46 17.54 -5.38 -0.70
CA PHE A 46 18.66 -5.49 -1.65
C PHE A 46 18.18 -5.80 -3.07
N ASP A 47 19.05 -5.54 -4.03
CA ASP A 47 18.81 -5.79 -5.44
C ASP A 47 18.36 -7.24 -5.71
N ASN A 48 17.62 -7.43 -6.81
CA ASN A 48 17.07 -8.71 -7.24
C ASN A 48 16.16 -9.38 -6.21
N ASP A 49 15.35 -8.58 -5.52
CA ASP A 49 14.37 -9.03 -4.52
C ASP A 49 15.02 -9.89 -3.40
N GLN A 50 16.18 -9.44 -2.91
CA GLN A 50 16.93 -10.15 -1.89
C GLN A 50 17.02 -9.39 -0.57
N GLY A 51 17.52 -10.08 0.45
CA GLY A 51 17.68 -9.53 1.80
C GLY A 51 16.42 -9.61 2.66
N PRO A 52 16.42 -8.94 3.82
CA PRO A 52 15.28 -8.92 4.71
C PRO A 52 14.13 -8.08 4.14
N ASN A 53 12.91 -8.36 4.58
CA ASN A 53 11.77 -7.48 4.33
C ASN A 53 11.96 -6.15 5.08
N THR A 54 11.48 -5.07 4.48
CA THR A 54 11.45 -3.71 5.01
C THR A 54 10.02 -3.20 5.07
N GLY A 55 9.83 -1.95 5.44
CA GLY A 55 8.55 -1.24 5.30
C GLY A 55 8.21 -0.83 3.87
N GLY A 56 9.08 -1.07 2.91
CA GLY A 56 9.00 -0.68 1.51
C GLY A 56 10.20 0.15 1.09
N MET A 57 10.89 -0.28 0.04
CA MET A 57 12.06 0.41 -0.51
C MET A 57 11.70 1.30 -1.69
N GLY A 58 10.47 1.28 -2.10
CA GLY A 58 9.90 2.08 -3.14
C GLY A 58 8.66 1.43 -3.74
N ALA A 59 7.89 2.22 -4.45
CA ALA A 59 6.69 1.76 -5.14
C ALA A 59 6.56 2.45 -6.49
N TYR A 60 5.72 1.91 -7.34
CA TYR A 60 5.35 2.57 -8.59
C TYR A 60 3.88 2.33 -8.94
N CYS A 61 3.34 3.23 -9.75
CA CYS A 61 1.96 3.23 -10.23
C CYS A 61 1.89 3.91 -11.62
N PRO A 62 1.17 3.37 -12.62
CA PRO A 62 0.43 2.11 -12.58
C PRO A 62 1.34 0.89 -12.71
N VAL A 63 0.76 -0.31 -12.53
CA VAL A 63 1.43 -1.61 -12.70
C VAL A 63 0.98 -2.22 -14.03
N PRO A 64 1.75 -2.05 -15.12
CA PRO A 64 1.23 -2.29 -16.48
C PRO A 64 1.04 -3.77 -16.84
N HIS A 65 1.62 -4.69 -16.08
CA HIS A 65 1.56 -6.13 -16.33
C HIS A 65 0.48 -6.84 -15.48
N ILE A 66 -0.20 -6.11 -14.60
CA ILE A 66 -1.41 -6.58 -13.91
C ILE A 66 -2.59 -5.85 -14.53
N ASP A 67 -3.38 -6.56 -15.29
CA ASP A 67 -4.45 -5.97 -16.06
C ASP A 67 -5.76 -5.75 -15.26
N ALA A 68 -6.71 -5.02 -15.85
CA ALA A 68 -7.97 -4.67 -15.21
C ALA A 68 -8.80 -5.89 -14.78
N SER A 69 -8.65 -7.04 -15.43
CA SER A 69 -9.40 -8.25 -15.08
C SER A 69 -8.97 -8.78 -13.71
N VAL A 70 -7.71 -8.63 -13.35
CA VAL A 70 -7.19 -9.01 -12.02
C VAL A 70 -7.77 -8.10 -10.96
N LEU A 71 -7.88 -6.79 -11.23
CA LEU A 71 -8.52 -5.84 -10.30
C LEU A 71 -9.99 -6.19 -10.10
N GLU A 72 -10.72 -6.46 -11.19
CA GLU A 72 -12.12 -6.85 -11.11
C GLU A 72 -12.30 -8.16 -10.32
N GLN A 73 -11.46 -9.15 -10.57
CA GLN A 73 -11.47 -10.41 -9.81
C GLN A 73 -11.15 -10.16 -8.34
N THR A 74 -10.13 -9.36 -8.02
CA THR A 74 -9.76 -9.00 -6.64
C THR A 74 -10.91 -8.27 -5.93
N ASN A 75 -11.58 -7.36 -6.62
CA ASN A 75 -12.77 -6.71 -6.08
C ASN A 75 -13.87 -7.73 -5.73
N LYS A 76 -14.21 -8.59 -6.68
CA LYS A 76 -15.29 -9.56 -6.55
C LYS A 76 -15.01 -10.64 -5.51
N GLU A 77 -13.78 -11.13 -5.44
CA GLU A 77 -13.42 -12.29 -4.61
C GLU A 77 -12.84 -11.89 -3.25
N ILE A 78 -12.35 -10.65 -3.09
CA ILE A 78 -11.69 -10.21 -1.86
C ILE A 78 -12.34 -8.94 -1.29
N ALA A 79 -12.34 -7.81 -2.01
CA ALA A 79 -12.74 -6.53 -1.46
C ALA A 79 -14.23 -6.49 -1.04
N GLN A 80 -15.13 -6.89 -1.92
CA GLN A 80 -16.56 -6.94 -1.60
C GLN A 80 -16.89 -7.98 -0.51
N PRO A 81 -16.36 -9.22 -0.57
CA PRO A 81 -16.63 -10.20 0.46
C PRO A 81 -16.15 -9.80 1.85
N ILE A 82 -14.96 -9.19 1.98
CA ILE A 82 -14.45 -8.80 3.30
C ILE A 82 -15.27 -7.65 3.91
N ALA A 83 -15.67 -6.64 3.12
CA ALA A 83 -16.51 -5.55 3.60
C ALA A 83 -17.86 -6.10 4.11
N LYS A 84 -18.50 -6.95 3.33
CA LYS A 84 -19.77 -7.62 3.73
C LYS A 84 -19.60 -8.48 4.97
N ALA A 85 -18.54 -9.27 5.06
CA ALA A 85 -18.31 -10.13 6.22
C ALA A 85 -18.12 -9.31 7.49
N MET A 86 -17.33 -8.22 7.42
CA MET A 86 -17.12 -7.31 8.56
C MET A 86 -18.44 -6.70 9.02
N ALA A 87 -19.25 -6.18 8.12
CA ALA A 87 -20.56 -5.62 8.46
C ALA A 87 -21.51 -6.67 9.08
N GLN A 88 -21.53 -7.90 8.55
CA GLN A 88 -22.35 -9.00 9.08
C GLN A 88 -21.92 -9.44 10.50
N GLU A 89 -20.62 -9.35 10.80
CA GLU A 89 -20.08 -9.64 12.15
C GLU A 89 -20.24 -8.45 13.12
N GLY A 90 -20.87 -7.34 12.69
CA GLY A 90 -21.07 -6.14 13.49
C GLY A 90 -19.79 -5.29 13.66
N HIS A 91 -18.85 -5.42 12.75
CA HIS A 91 -17.62 -4.64 12.68
C HIS A 91 -17.66 -3.68 11.50
N ASP A 92 -18.61 -2.74 11.54
CA ASP A 92 -18.72 -1.72 10.49
C ASP A 92 -17.40 -0.95 10.38
N PHE A 93 -16.90 -0.88 9.15
CA PHE A 93 -15.67 -0.15 8.83
C PHE A 93 -16.00 0.99 7.88
N PHE A 94 -15.51 2.18 8.21
CA PHE A 94 -15.54 3.35 7.33
C PHE A 94 -14.11 3.85 7.13
N GLY A 95 -13.67 3.89 5.89
CA GLY A 95 -12.35 4.43 5.55
C GLY A 95 -11.65 3.69 4.42
N LEU A 96 -10.32 3.69 4.47
CA LEU A 96 -9.48 3.03 3.49
C LEU A 96 -8.99 1.67 4.01
N LEU A 97 -9.31 0.64 3.26
CA LEU A 97 -8.77 -0.71 3.42
C LEU A 97 -7.66 -0.94 2.39
N TYR A 98 -6.46 -1.20 2.87
CA TYR A 98 -5.36 -1.69 2.06
C TYR A 98 -5.47 -3.20 1.94
N ILE A 99 -5.43 -3.70 0.74
CA ILE A 99 -5.40 -5.13 0.42
C ILE A 99 -4.04 -5.43 -0.20
N GLY A 100 -3.15 -6.06 0.57
CA GLY A 100 -1.94 -6.66 0.05
C GLY A 100 -2.30 -8.00 -0.57
N ALA A 101 -2.14 -8.12 -1.86
CA ALA A 101 -2.52 -9.30 -2.63
C ALA A 101 -1.35 -9.84 -3.43
N ILE A 102 -1.44 -11.11 -3.81
CA ILE A 102 -0.50 -11.79 -4.69
C ILE A 102 -1.27 -12.46 -5.82
N LEU A 103 -0.88 -12.18 -7.04
CA LEU A 103 -1.43 -12.83 -8.23
C LEU A 103 -0.75 -14.17 -8.42
N THR A 104 -1.46 -15.24 -8.05
CA THR A 104 -1.01 -16.61 -8.25
C THR A 104 -1.57 -17.18 -9.56
N LYS A 105 -1.11 -18.37 -9.96
CA LYS A 105 -1.69 -19.11 -11.08
C LYS A 105 -3.19 -19.43 -10.92
N ASP A 106 -3.69 -19.43 -9.68
CA ASP A 106 -5.08 -19.71 -9.32
C ASP A 106 -5.87 -18.41 -9.02
N GLY A 107 -5.38 -17.26 -9.48
CA GLY A 107 -5.97 -15.93 -9.28
C GLY A 107 -5.40 -15.19 -8.06
N PRO A 108 -5.96 -14.02 -7.71
CA PRO A 108 -5.49 -13.20 -6.61
C PRO A 108 -5.75 -13.88 -5.26
N LYS A 109 -4.79 -13.78 -4.36
CA LYS A 109 -4.86 -14.24 -2.98
C LYS A 109 -4.45 -13.12 -2.03
N VAL A 110 -5.00 -13.12 -0.82
CA VAL A 110 -4.69 -12.13 0.21
C VAL A 110 -3.37 -12.50 0.89
N ILE A 111 -2.52 -11.51 1.08
CA ILE A 111 -1.36 -11.56 1.96
C ILE A 111 -1.72 -10.92 3.30
N GLU A 112 -2.23 -9.67 3.26
CA GLU A 112 -2.59 -8.92 4.46
C GLU A 112 -3.66 -7.86 4.18
N PHE A 113 -4.31 -7.41 5.25
CA PHE A 113 -5.15 -6.22 5.26
C PHE A 113 -4.57 -5.18 6.22
N ASN A 114 -4.65 -3.91 5.83
CA ASN A 114 -4.32 -2.79 6.69
C ASN A 114 -5.42 -1.72 6.61
N ALA A 115 -5.76 -1.09 7.75
CA ALA A 115 -6.79 -0.04 7.84
C ALA A 115 -6.15 1.36 7.64
N ARG A 116 -5.32 1.51 6.62
CA ARG A 116 -4.57 2.74 6.28
C ARG A 116 -4.05 2.66 4.86
N PHE A 117 -3.61 3.80 4.34
CA PHE A 117 -2.79 3.80 3.12
C PHE A 117 -1.51 2.99 3.31
N GLY A 118 -1.03 2.39 2.22
CA GLY A 118 0.32 1.83 2.15
C GLY A 118 1.39 2.93 2.23
N ASP A 119 2.54 2.58 2.71
CA ASP A 119 3.76 3.38 2.69
C ASP A 119 4.90 2.50 2.16
N PRO A 120 5.37 2.70 0.91
CA PRO A 120 5.33 3.94 0.12
C PRO A 120 4.24 4.05 -0.99
N GLU A 121 3.20 3.24 -0.99
CA GLU A 121 2.19 3.24 -2.06
C GLU A 121 1.35 4.54 -2.10
N ALA A 122 1.05 5.13 -0.93
CA ALA A 122 0.32 6.40 -0.87
C ALA A 122 1.00 7.50 -1.69
N GLN A 123 2.33 7.59 -1.60
CA GLN A 123 3.10 8.62 -2.27
C GLN A 123 2.97 8.54 -3.79
N VAL A 124 2.93 7.34 -4.34
CA VAL A 124 2.80 7.17 -5.79
C VAL A 124 1.35 7.27 -6.26
N LEU A 125 0.40 6.72 -5.52
CA LEU A 125 -1.02 6.78 -5.85
C LEU A 125 -1.58 8.20 -5.75
N LEU A 126 -1.37 8.87 -4.62
CA LEU A 126 -1.92 10.22 -4.40
C LEU A 126 -1.24 11.29 -5.26
N THR A 127 0.02 11.11 -5.62
CA THR A 127 0.68 12.00 -6.59
C THR A 127 0.06 11.89 -7.98
N ARG A 128 -0.41 10.70 -8.35
CA ARG A 128 -1.07 10.44 -9.63
C ARG A 128 -2.56 10.78 -9.63
N LEU A 129 -3.21 10.82 -8.47
CA LEU A 129 -4.63 11.11 -8.34
C LEU A 129 -4.92 12.58 -8.72
N GLU A 130 -5.83 12.80 -9.69
CA GLU A 130 -6.37 14.12 -10.05
C GLU A 130 -7.65 14.46 -9.31
N SER A 131 -8.46 13.44 -8.96
CA SER A 131 -9.69 13.66 -8.20
C SER A 131 -9.37 14.25 -6.83
N ASP A 132 -10.25 15.14 -6.35
CA ASP A 132 -10.17 15.67 -4.99
C ASP A 132 -10.44 14.54 -3.98
N LEU A 133 -9.42 14.21 -3.20
CA LEU A 133 -9.50 13.11 -2.22
C LEU A 133 -10.58 13.37 -1.17
N MET A 134 -10.78 14.64 -0.74
CA MET A 134 -11.80 14.96 0.25
C MET A 134 -13.19 14.80 -0.33
N GLN A 135 -13.39 15.16 -1.60
CA GLN A 135 -14.66 14.93 -2.27
C GLN A 135 -14.97 13.44 -2.39
N LEU A 136 -13.97 12.62 -2.76
CA LEU A 136 -14.15 11.16 -2.81
C LEU A 136 -14.54 10.55 -1.45
N ILE A 137 -13.99 11.09 -0.34
CA ILE A 137 -14.36 10.65 1.02
C ILE A 137 -15.79 11.09 1.36
N ILE A 138 -16.19 12.30 0.99
CA ILE A 138 -17.57 12.80 1.19
C ILE A 138 -18.55 11.96 0.35
N ASP A 139 -18.20 11.62 -0.87
CA ASP A 139 -19.02 10.76 -1.74
C ASP A 139 -19.16 9.36 -1.14
N LEU A 140 -18.08 8.81 -0.59
CA LEU A 140 -18.09 7.52 0.14
C LEU A 140 -19.06 7.58 1.34
N GLU A 141 -18.95 8.63 2.17
CA GLU A 141 -19.81 8.81 3.36
C GLU A 141 -21.30 8.85 2.97
N ASN A 142 -21.61 9.54 1.88
CA ASN A 142 -22.98 9.72 1.38
C ASN A 142 -23.43 8.59 0.45
N CYS A 143 -22.65 7.51 0.31
CA CYS A 143 -22.91 6.39 -0.61
C CYS A 143 -23.17 6.85 -2.06
N GLN A 144 -22.48 7.91 -2.49
CA GLN A 144 -22.55 8.39 -3.87
C GLN A 144 -21.58 7.59 -4.76
N PRO A 145 -21.85 7.50 -6.07
CA PRO A 145 -20.92 6.88 -7.01
C PRO A 145 -19.55 7.56 -6.98
N ILE A 146 -18.50 6.77 -6.86
CA ILE A 146 -17.11 7.24 -6.82
C ILE A 146 -16.46 6.97 -8.17
N HIS A 147 -15.83 8.00 -8.73
CA HIS A 147 -15.06 7.92 -9.97
C HIS A 147 -13.68 8.50 -9.73
N PHE A 148 -12.67 7.72 -10.05
CA PHE A 148 -11.29 8.17 -9.94
C PHE A 148 -10.81 8.74 -11.28
N ASN A 149 -10.19 9.92 -11.22
CA ASN A 149 -9.46 10.50 -12.36
C ASN A 149 -7.97 10.47 -12.02
N TRP A 150 -7.17 9.99 -12.96
CA TRP A 150 -5.75 9.80 -12.80
C TRP A 150 -4.99 10.55 -13.88
N LYS A 151 -3.83 11.10 -13.52
CA LYS A 151 -2.87 11.59 -14.50
C LYS A 151 -2.38 10.44 -15.38
N ASP A 152 -2.07 10.73 -16.63
CA ASP A 152 -1.56 9.72 -17.57
C ASP A 152 -0.13 9.26 -17.21
N GLU A 153 0.63 10.11 -16.52
CA GLU A 153 2.01 9.83 -16.14
C GLU A 153 2.12 8.67 -15.15
N ALA A 154 3.19 7.90 -15.28
CA ALA A 154 3.60 6.96 -14.26
C ALA A 154 4.35 7.69 -13.13
N VAL A 155 4.17 7.22 -11.92
CA VAL A 155 4.88 7.74 -10.74
C VAL A 155 5.70 6.63 -10.12
N VAL A 156 6.96 6.93 -9.85
CA VAL A 156 7.90 6.04 -9.15
C VAL A 156 8.39 6.75 -7.89
N GLY A 157 8.21 6.10 -6.75
CA GLY A 157 8.76 6.51 -5.46
C GLY A 157 9.98 5.65 -5.10
N VAL A 158 11.04 6.29 -4.63
CA VAL A 158 12.24 5.60 -4.16
C VAL A 158 12.50 5.98 -2.71
N MET A 159 12.62 4.98 -1.85
CA MET A 159 12.92 5.19 -0.43
C MET A 159 14.43 5.33 -0.25
N LEU A 160 14.86 6.49 0.27
CA LEU A 160 16.21 6.71 0.71
C LEU A 160 16.32 6.38 2.19
N ALA A 161 17.11 5.40 2.56
CA ALA A 161 17.26 4.93 3.92
C ALA A 161 18.71 5.05 4.39
N SER A 162 18.91 5.21 5.71
CA SER A 162 20.23 5.17 6.32
C SER A 162 20.92 3.83 6.09
N LYS A 163 22.23 3.85 5.90
CA LYS A 163 23.05 2.64 5.73
C LYS A 163 22.85 1.68 6.91
N GLY A 164 22.48 0.45 6.58
CA GLY A 164 22.21 -0.61 7.57
C GLY A 164 20.72 -0.92 7.76
N TYR A 165 19.81 -0.05 7.27
CA TYR A 165 18.37 -0.32 7.28
C TYR A 165 18.03 -1.64 6.53
N PRO A 166 17.11 -2.51 7.04
CA PRO A 166 16.22 -2.36 8.20
C PRO A 166 16.84 -2.82 9.54
N GLY A 167 18.13 -3.18 9.57
CA GLY A 167 18.85 -3.55 10.79
C GLY A 167 19.22 -2.32 11.63
N SER A 168 20.31 -2.44 12.38
CA SER A 168 20.84 -1.32 13.15
C SER A 168 21.49 -0.28 12.20
N TYR A 169 21.13 0.98 12.36
CA TYR A 169 21.68 2.09 11.58
C TYR A 169 21.92 3.32 12.46
N GLU A 170 22.87 4.15 12.02
CA GLU A 170 23.16 5.43 12.67
C GLU A 170 22.06 6.45 12.36
N LYS A 171 21.81 7.34 13.32
CA LYS A 171 20.82 8.42 13.25
C LYS A 171 21.52 9.78 13.36
N GLY A 172 20.81 10.84 12.94
CA GLY A 172 21.30 12.22 13.11
C GLY A 172 22.19 12.69 11.97
N HIS A 173 22.17 12.01 10.82
CA HIS A 173 22.81 12.52 9.60
C HIS A 173 22.01 13.69 9.05
N GLU A 174 22.72 14.74 8.67
CA GLU A 174 22.15 15.88 7.96
C GLU A 174 21.73 15.45 6.54
N ILE A 175 20.52 15.86 6.12
CA ILE A 175 20.01 15.62 4.77
C ILE A 175 19.99 16.94 4.03
N SER A 176 20.61 16.95 2.86
CA SER A 176 20.70 18.10 1.95
C SER A 176 20.38 17.68 0.51
N GLY A 177 20.36 18.64 -0.40
CA GLY A 177 20.18 18.36 -1.83
C GLY A 177 18.72 18.31 -2.29
N PHE A 178 17.79 18.81 -1.48
CA PHE A 178 16.41 19.00 -1.92
C PHE A 178 16.35 20.01 -3.08
N ASN A 179 15.65 19.64 -4.14
CA ASN A 179 15.38 20.55 -5.24
C ASN A 179 13.85 20.75 -5.37
N LEU A 180 13.44 21.90 -5.95
CA LEU A 180 12.03 22.26 -6.04
C LEU A 180 11.26 21.52 -7.14
N ASP A 181 11.96 20.80 -8.02
CA ASP A 181 11.36 20.09 -9.15
C ASP A 181 10.98 18.66 -8.83
N SER A 182 11.20 18.22 -7.58
CA SER A 182 10.91 16.87 -7.11
C SER A 182 9.98 16.87 -5.91
N HIS A 183 9.16 15.84 -5.80
CA HIS A 183 8.34 15.61 -4.61
C HIS A 183 9.15 14.84 -3.57
N TYR A 184 9.18 15.36 -2.36
CA TYR A 184 9.85 14.72 -1.23
C TYR A 184 8.83 14.42 -0.13
N TYR A 185 8.79 13.18 0.29
CA TYR A 185 8.02 12.72 1.43
C TYR A 185 8.99 12.34 2.54
N VAL A 186 8.88 12.99 3.69
CA VAL A 186 9.85 12.82 4.77
C VAL A 186 9.26 12.00 5.91
N SER A 187 10.04 11.01 6.36
CA SER A 187 9.69 10.16 7.49
C SER A 187 10.88 10.01 8.42
N GLY A 188 10.64 10.11 9.74
CA GLY A 188 11.69 9.95 10.72
C GLY A 188 12.72 11.09 10.77
N LEU A 189 12.42 12.25 10.19
CA LEU A 189 13.27 13.42 10.22
C LEU A 189 12.96 14.32 11.42
N LYS A 190 14.00 15.02 11.88
CA LYS A 190 13.89 16.08 12.88
C LYS A 190 14.51 17.35 12.31
N LYS A 191 13.76 18.43 12.35
CA LYS A 191 14.28 19.75 11.97
C LYS A 191 15.04 20.36 13.13
N GLU A 192 16.31 20.72 12.92
CA GLU A 192 17.14 21.45 13.87
C GLU A 192 17.60 22.78 13.24
N GLY A 193 17.04 23.91 13.74
CA GLY A 193 17.31 25.22 13.15
C GLY A 193 16.79 25.33 11.72
N GLN A 194 17.68 25.57 10.75
CA GLN A 194 17.37 25.65 9.32
C GLN A 194 17.64 24.32 8.57
N CYS A 195 18.14 23.29 9.25
CA CYS A 195 18.49 21.99 8.68
C CYS A 195 17.43 20.92 8.99
N PHE A 196 17.36 19.91 8.14
CA PHE A 196 16.54 18.70 8.33
C PHE A 196 17.40 17.51 8.69
#